data_1f61d3cf9e41c3bee52f1704ac85d81b
#
_entry.id   1f61d3cf9e41c3bee52f1704ac85d81b
#
_cell.length_a   1.000
_cell.length_b   1.000
_cell.length_c   1.000
_cell.angle_alpha   90.00
_cell.angle_beta   90.00
_cell.angle_gamma   90.00
#
_symmetry.space_group_name_H-M   'P 1'
#
loop_
_entity.id
_entity.type
_entity.pdbx_description
1 polymer ?
#
loop_
_entity_poly.entity_id
_entity_poly.type
_entity_poly.pdbx_seq_one_letter_code
_entity_poly.pdbx_strand_id
1 'polypeptide(L)'
;HPDTDWFNETLKSWSPQTYANATIDGGTENVKYFVSVSAKGQDAFYRHSGSNYHQYDLKMNLDMKINKYVDTYVNVTGRMEDRKYPTRSAENIFRMLMRSKPNSPAYWPDGRPGPDIEFGDNPVVICTNQTGYERDKRYVLNGDFGVNIKVPYVEGLTLKATASLDKTFRFRKIWQKPWYLYSWDGTSMDENGQPLLVEGKKGFSDPRLTESMEDNLGVLLSGIASYSHTFAQDHDVNILA
;
A
#
# COMPACT_ATOMS: atom_id res chain seq x y z
N HIS A 1 35.88 8.51 22.08
CA HIS A 1 34.47 8.13 22.21
C HIS A 1 33.77 8.43 20.89
N PRO A 2 32.84 7.56 20.43
CA PRO A 2 32.01 7.87 19.27
C PRO A 2 31.13 9.09 19.55
N ASP A 3 30.80 9.82 18.48
CA ASP A 3 29.85 10.92 18.48
C ASP A 3 28.87 10.64 17.32
N THR A 4 27.92 9.74 17.59
CA THR A 4 27.05 9.17 16.56
C THR A 4 25.80 10.03 16.37
N ASP A 5 25.62 10.58 15.18
CA ASP A 5 24.33 11.13 14.74
C ASP A 5 23.44 9.99 14.22
N TRP A 6 22.67 9.41 15.13
CA TRP A 6 21.79 8.26 14.85
C TRP A 6 20.74 8.55 13.79
N PHE A 7 20.25 9.77 13.71
CA PHE A 7 19.28 10.14 12.68
C PHE A 7 19.93 10.13 11.31
N ASN A 8 21.11 10.70 11.18
CA ASN A 8 21.83 10.71 9.91
C ASN A 8 22.34 9.32 9.50
N GLU A 9 22.73 8.46 10.47
CA GLU A 9 23.14 7.09 10.20
C GLU A 9 21.96 6.21 9.73
N THR A 10 20.75 6.50 10.18
CA THR A 10 19.58 5.66 9.92
C THR A 10 18.71 6.21 8.80
N LEU A 11 18.58 7.54 8.68
CA LEU A 11 17.63 8.18 7.77
C LEU A 11 18.37 8.88 6.61
N LYS A 12 17.74 8.86 5.44
CA LYS A 12 18.12 9.66 4.28
C LYS A 12 17.65 11.10 4.47
N SER A 13 18.39 12.06 3.94
CA SER A 13 17.96 13.47 3.95
C SER A 13 16.75 13.72 3.04
N TRP A 14 16.54 12.87 2.04
CA TRP A 14 15.39 12.93 1.11
C TRP A 14 15.03 11.54 0.60
N SER A 15 13.77 11.36 0.25
CA SER A 15 13.25 10.12 -0.32
C SER A 15 12.50 10.44 -1.61
N PRO A 16 12.91 9.88 -2.76
CA PRO A 16 12.27 10.17 -4.03
C PRO A 16 10.86 9.59 -4.08
N GLN A 17 9.96 10.37 -4.68
CA GLN A 17 8.63 9.93 -5.07
C GLN A 17 8.46 10.17 -6.57
N THR A 18 7.87 9.19 -7.25
CA THR A 18 7.56 9.28 -8.67
C THR A 18 6.07 9.05 -8.87
N TYR A 19 5.49 9.80 -9.79
CA TYR A 19 4.11 9.62 -10.22
C TYR A 19 4.02 9.85 -11.72
N ALA A 20 3.36 8.93 -12.41
CA ALA A 20 3.02 9.05 -13.81
C ALA A 20 1.55 8.69 -14.00
N ASN A 21 0.87 9.42 -14.86
CA ASN A 21 -0.51 9.16 -15.25
C ASN A 21 -0.66 9.37 -16.78
N ALA A 22 -1.43 8.50 -17.40
CA ALA A 22 -1.86 8.65 -18.76
C ALA A 22 -3.37 8.41 -18.85
N THR A 23 -4.06 9.27 -19.58
CA THR A 23 -5.50 9.18 -19.81
C THR A 23 -5.82 9.26 -21.28
N ILE A 24 -6.85 8.53 -21.68
CA ILE A 24 -7.47 8.64 -22.99
C ILE A 24 -8.97 8.64 -22.80
N ASP A 25 -9.62 9.57 -23.43
CA ASP A 25 -11.07 9.69 -23.45
C ASP A 25 -11.56 10.03 -24.85
N GLY A 26 -12.80 9.70 -25.10
CA GLY A 26 -13.40 9.98 -26.41
C GLY A 26 -14.80 9.38 -26.50
N GLY A 27 -15.36 9.47 -27.71
CA GLY A 27 -16.66 8.88 -27.93
C GLY A 27 -17.39 9.44 -29.12
N THR A 28 -18.60 8.94 -29.28
CA THR A 28 -19.61 9.36 -30.23
C THR A 28 -20.88 9.77 -29.47
N GLU A 29 -21.96 10.07 -30.18
CA GLU A 29 -23.27 10.32 -29.55
C GLU A 29 -23.78 9.10 -28.76
N ASN A 30 -23.39 7.88 -29.18
CA ASN A 30 -23.88 6.63 -28.60
C ASN A 30 -22.90 5.93 -27.67
N VAL A 31 -21.61 6.25 -27.72
CA VAL A 31 -20.60 5.60 -26.91
C VAL A 31 -19.63 6.66 -26.41
N LYS A 32 -19.40 6.65 -25.08
CA LYS A 32 -18.36 7.47 -24.44
C LYS A 32 -17.47 6.57 -23.64
N TYR A 33 -16.18 6.81 -23.70
CA TYR A 33 -15.21 6.05 -22.92
C TYR A 33 -14.17 6.96 -22.27
N PHE A 34 -13.68 6.50 -21.14
CA PHE A 34 -12.57 7.09 -20.41
C PHE A 34 -11.71 5.96 -19.88
N VAL A 35 -10.41 6.02 -20.12
CA VAL A 35 -9.43 5.09 -19.57
C VAL A 35 -8.29 5.89 -18.97
N SER A 36 -7.90 5.55 -17.74
CA SER A 36 -6.76 6.15 -17.06
C SER A 36 -5.89 5.06 -16.46
N VAL A 37 -4.58 5.18 -16.63
CA VAL A 37 -3.59 4.33 -15.97
C VAL A 37 -2.63 5.22 -15.21
N SER A 38 -2.27 4.81 -13.99
CA SER A 38 -1.27 5.53 -13.21
C SER A 38 -0.29 4.60 -12.52
N ALA A 39 0.92 5.10 -12.30
CA ALA A 39 1.96 4.44 -11.54
C ALA A 39 2.53 5.41 -10.52
N LYS A 40 2.69 4.95 -9.28
CA LYS A 40 3.31 5.67 -8.18
C LYS A 40 4.41 4.83 -7.57
N GLY A 41 5.58 5.42 -7.40
CA GLY A 41 6.71 4.84 -6.67
C GLY A 41 7.12 5.74 -5.53
N GLN A 42 7.52 5.15 -4.41
CA GLN A 42 8.06 5.86 -3.26
C GLN A 42 9.11 5.00 -2.56
N ASP A 43 10.31 5.52 -2.40
CA ASP A 43 11.34 4.91 -1.57
C ASP A 43 11.08 5.19 -0.09
N ALA A 44 11.50 4.27 0.77
CA ALA A 44 11.58 4.58 2.19
C ALA A 44 12.73 5.56 2.48
N PHE A 45 12.58 6.33 3.53
CA PHE A 45 13.61 7.27 4.00
C PHE A 45 14.69 6.63 4.89
N TYR A 46 14.68 5.31 5.04
CA TYR A 46 15.76 4.59 5.74
C TYR A 46 16.97 4.38 4.83
N ARG A 47 18.19 4.58 5.39
CA ARG A 47 19.44 4.22 4.71
C ARG A 47 19.57 2.71 4.57
N HIS A 48 20.23 2.27 3.50
CA HIS A 48 20.55 0.86 3.26
C HIS A 48 19.33 -0.09 3.33
N SER A 49 18.14 0.45 3.13
CA SER A 49 16.88 -0.30 3.18
C SER A 49 16.40 -0.67 1.78
N GLY A 50 15.88 -1.89 1.65
CA GLY A 50 15.10 -2.32 0.49
C GLY A 50 13.61 -2.00 0.57
N SER A 51 13.21 -1.17 1.54
CA SER A 51 11.81 -0.80 1.74
C SER A 51 11.35 0.19 0.69
N ASN A 52 10.18 -0.06 0.11
CA ASN A 52 9.59 0.79 -0.93
C ASN A 52 8.08 0.57 -1.02
N TYR A 53 7.44 1.43 -1.78
CA TYR A 53 6.03 1.34 -2.13
C TYR A 53 5.85 1.56 -3.63
N HIS A 54 5.13 0.65 -4.27
CA HIS A 54 4.69 0.79 -5.65
C HIS A 54 3.18 0.61 -5.73
N GLN A 55 2.52 1.48 -6.49
CA GLN A 55 1.08 1.43 -6.76
C GLN A 55 0.84 1.59 -8.24
N TYR A 56 -0.06 0.78 -8.77
CA TYR A 56 -0.55 0.86 -10.13
C TYR A 56 -2.06 0.91 -10.09
N ASP A 57 -2.64 1.88 -10.78
CA ASP A 57 -4.09 2.05 -10.88
C ASP A 57 -4.52 1.97 -12.34
N LEU A 58 -5.67 1.33 -12.54
CA LEU A 58 -6.44 1.34 -13.78
C LEU A 58 -7.84 1.89 -13.45
N LYS A 59 -8.32 2.82 -14.25
CA LYS A 59 -9.73 3.26 -14.23
C LYS A 59 -10.28 3.24 -15.64
N MET A 60 -11.43 2.63 -15.81
CA MET A 60 -12.15 2.57 -17.08
C MET A 60 -13.62 2.86 -16.85
N ASN A 61 -14.18 3.79 -17.60
CA ASN A 61 -15.59 4.09 -17.67
C ASN A 61 -16.05 3.97 -19.12
N LEU A 62 -17.17 3.33 -19.32
CA LEU A 62 -17.80 3.14 -20.61
C LEU A 62 -19.30 3.38 -20.48
N ASP A 63 -19.82 4.38 -21.17
CA ASP A 63 -21.24 4.69 -21.28
C ASP A 63 -21.71 4.40 -22.71
N MET A 64 -22.81 3.68 -22.85
CA MET A 64 -23.35 3.28 -24.14
C MET A 64 -24.86 3.51 -24.21
N LYS A 65 -25.32 4.16 -25.28
CA LYS A 65 -26.72 4.23 -25.67
C LYS A 65 -26.98 3.13 -26.71
N ILE A 66 -27.60 2.04 -26.28
CA ILE A 66 -27.89 0.90 -27.16
C ILE A 66 -28.97 1.30 -28.18
N ASN A 67 -30.00 2.03 -27.70
CA ASN A 67 -31.06 2.62 -28.53
C ASN A 67 -31.76 3.74 -27.73
N LYS A 68 -32.83 4.29 -28.26
CA LYS A 68 -33.61 5.37 -27.62
C LYS A 68 -34.23 5.01 -26.25
N TYR A 69 -34.27 3.72 -25.92
CA TYR A 69 -34.89 3.22 -24.68
C TYR A 69 -33.91 2.60 -23.70
N VAL A 70 -32.72 2.23 -24.15
CA VAL A 70 -31.78 1.46 -23.33
C VAL A 70 -30.41 2.17 -23.34
N ASP A 71 -30.00 2.59 -22.15
CA ASP A 71 -28.66 3.08 -21.84
C ASP A 71 -27.98 2.10 -20.89
N THR A 72 -26.67 1.89 -21.05
CA THR A 72 -25.87 1.01 -20.16
C THR A 72 -24.54 1.65 -19.86
N TYR A 73 -23.96 1.32 -18.71
CA TYR A 73 -22.63 1.74 -18.36
C TYR A 73 -21.83 0.60 -17.71
N VAL A 74 -20.53 0.69 -17.86
CA VAL A 74 -19.55 -0.17 -17.17
C VAL A 74 -18.47 0.71 -16.59
N ASN A 75 -18.25 0.62 -15.28
CA ASN A 75 -17.13 1.26 -14.59
C ASN A 75 -16.26 0.18 -13.97
N VAL A 76 -14.96 0.24 -14.20
CA VAL A 76 -13.99 -0.67 -13.62
C VAL A 76 -12.85 0.12 -13.03
N THR A 77 -12.50 -0.18 -11.79
CA THR A 77 -11.26 0.32 -11.18
C THR A 77 -10.44 -0.84 -10.67
N GLY A 78 -9.16 -0.84 -11.00
CA GLY A 78 -8.18 -1.82 -10.52
C GLY A 78 -7.05 -1.11 -9.81
N ARG A 79 -6.59 -1.67 -8.69
CA ARG A 79 -5.41 -1.19 -7.99
C ARG A 79 -4.54 -2.36 -7.56
N MET A 80 -3.25 -2.23 -7.79
CA MET A 80 -2.23 -3.12 -7.25
C MET A 80 -1.28 -2.29 -6.38
N GLU A 81 -1.07 -2.73 -5.15
CA GLU A 81 -0.08 -2.17 -4.22
C GLU A 81 0.96 -3.23 -3.89
N ASP A 82 2.23 -2.87 -3.92
CA ASP A 82 3.36 -3.68 -3.46
C ASP A 82 4.16 -2.86 -2.45
N ARG A 83 4.14 -3.27 -1.19
CA ARG A 83 4.80 -2.58 -0.08
C ARG A 83 5.86 -3.49 0.52
N LYS A 84 7.03 -2.94 0.75
CA LYS A 84 8.10 -3.59 1.50
C LYS A 84 8.43 -2.74 2.72
N TYR A 85 8.52 -3.42 3.86
CA TYR A 85 8.78 -2.82 5.15
C TYR A 85 9.98 -3.49 5.82
N PRO A 86 10.65 -2.79 6.77
CA PRO A 86 11.51 -3.44 7.75
C PRO A 86 10.70 -4.40 8.63
N THR A 87 11.39 -5.25 9.38
CA THR A 87 10.76 -6.19 10.32
C THR A 87 10.23 -5.54 11.61
N ARG A 88 10.42 -4.24 11.77
CA ARG A 88 9.88 -3.41 12.86
C ARG A 88 9.10 -2.25 12.28
N SER A 89 8.09 -1.81 13.03
CA SER A 89 7.28 -0.64 12.66
C SER A 89 8.10 0.66 12.67
N ALA A 90 7.65 1.65 11.90
CA ALA A 90 8.25 2.98 11.90
C ALA A 90 8.29 3.60 13.31
N GLU A 91 7.21 3.43 14.09
CA GLU A 91 7.13 3.86 15.48
C GLU A 91 8.28 3.30 16.33
N ASN A 92 8.55 2.00 16.24
CA ASN A 92 9.64 1.34 16.95
C ASN A 92 11.00 1.87 16.51
N ILE A 93 11.20 2.11 15.21
CA ILE A 93 12.45 2.66 14.67
C ILE A 93 12.67 4.07 15.20
N PHE A 94 11.67 4.94 15.14
CA PHE A 94 11.77 6.30 15.68
C PHE A 94 11.98 6.31 17.21
N ARG A 95 11.32 5.41 17.93
CA ARG A 95 11.55 5.28 19.37
C ARG A 95 13.00 4.90 19.68
N MET A 96 13.60 3.99 18.95
CA MET A 96 15.02 3.65 19.08
C MET A 96 15.92 4.86 18.79
N LEU A 97 15.63 5.62 17.72
CA LEU A 97 16.39 6.83 17.38
C LEU A 97 16.35 7.87 18.50
N MET A 98 15.18 8.09 19.11
CA MET A 98 15.03 9.03 20.20
C MET A 98 15.69 8.59 21.51
N ARG A 99 15.94 7.30 21.69
CA ARG A 99 16.60 6.72 22.87
C ARG A 99 18.09 6.44 22.65
N SER A 100 18.55 6.55 21.41
CA SER A 100 19.96 6.36 21.08
C SER A 100 20.83 7.44 21.71
N LYS A 101 22.03 7.03 22.14
CA LYS A 101 22.99 7.93 22.78
C LYS A 101 24.18 8.19 21.84
N PRO A 102 24.67 9.43 21.71
CA PRO A 102 25.78 9.76 20.82
C PRO A 102 27.07 8.98 21.12
N ASN A 103 27.28 8.62 22.38
CA ASN A 103 28.48 7.88 22.81
C ASN A 103 28.42 6.36 22.51
N SER A 104 27.36 5.86 21.87
CA SER A 104 27.29 4.50 21.35
C SER A 104 27.59 4.50 19.85
N PRO A 105 28.45 3.61 19.33
CA PRO A 105 28.71 3.55 17.90
C PRO A 105 27.58 2.93 17.14
N ALA A 106 27.25 3.49 15.96
CA ALA A 106 26.34 2.84 15.02
C ALA A 106 26.99 1.60 14.40
N TYR A 107 28.26 1.74 14.05
CA TYR A 107 29.14 0.67 13.56
C TYR A 107 30.50 0.73 14.24
N TRP A 108 31.09 -0.42 14.44
CA TRP A 108 32.47 -0.54 14.87
C TRP A 108 33.42 -0.23 13.69
N PRO A 109 34.72 0.06 13.93
CA PRO A 109 35.69 0.40 12.87
C PRO A 109 35.81 -0.67 11.78
N ASP A 110 35.53 -1.92 12.09
CA ASP A 110 35.53 -3.04 11.14
C ASP A 110 34.22 -3.22 10.35
N GLY A 111 33.25 -2.33 10.54
CA GLY A 111 31.98 -2.32 9.86
C GLY A 111 30.90 -3.22 10.51
N ARG A 112 31.22 -3.90 11.62
CA ARG A 112 30.21 -4.65 12.37
C ARG A 112 29.22 -3.68 13.04
N PRO A 113 27.93 -4.06 13.17
CA PRO A 113 26.93 -3.23 13.85
C PRO A 113 27.31 -2.96 15.31
N GLY A 114 26.99 -1.78 15.80
CA GLY A 114 27.15 -1.40 17.20
C GLY A 114 26.24 -2.19 18.15
N PRO A 115 26.27 -1.86 19.45
CA PRO A 115 25.49 -2.56 20.47
C PRO A 115 23.99 -2.32 20.30
N ASP A 116 23.19 -3.08 21.04
CA ASP A 116 21.76 -2.85 21.14
C ASP A 116 21.44 -1.52 21.83
N ILE A 117 20.43 -0.85 21.30
CA ILE A 117 19.93 0.42 21.83
C ILE A 117 18.73 0.16 22.74
N GLU A 118 17.81 -0.68 22.29
CA GLU A 118 16.57 -0.98 23.00
C GLU A 118 16.07 -2.39 22.63
N PHE A 119 15.77 -3.20 23.66
CA PHE A 119 15.21 -4.55 23.51
C PHE A 119 15.96 -5.47 22.54
N GLY A 120 17.27 -5.30 22.43
CA GLY A 120 18.11 -6.07 21.53
C GLY A 120 18.05 -5.60 20.08
N ASP A 121 17.47 -4.46 19.80
CA ASP A 121 17.37 -3.86 18.46
C ASP A 121 18.36 -2.68 18.31
N ASN A 122 18.78 -2.44 17.06
CA ASN A 122 19.60 -1.31 16.67
C ASN A 122 19.03 -0.75 15.34
N PRO A 123 18.73 0.55 15.23
CA PRO A 123 18.01 1.10 14.08
C PRO A 123 18.78 0.92 12.76
N VAL A 124 20.11 0.97 12.77
CA VAL A 124 20.90 0.81 11.54
C VAL A 124 20.85 -0.63 10.99
N VAL A 125 20.58 -1.62 11.83
CA VAL A 125 20.39 -3.01 11.40
C VAL A 125 18.93 -3.30 11.05
N ILE A 126 18.01 -2.83 11.89
CA ILE A 126 16.56 -3.05 11.71
C ILE A 126 16.04 -2.47 10.40
N CYS A 127 16.57 -1.33 9.95
CA CYS A 127 16.15 -0.73 8.69
C CYS A 127 16.67 -1.48 7.47
N THR A 128 17.62 -2.40 7.62
CA THR A 128 18.18 -3.22 6.53
C THR A 128 17.43 -4.54 6.37
N ASN A 129 17.79 -5.31 5.34
CA ASN A 129 17.28 -6.67 5.15
C ASN A 129 18.01 -7.73 6.03
N GLN A 130 18.92 -7.32 6.92
CA GLN A 130 19.65 -8.26 7.80
C GLN A 130 18.70 -8.99 8.75
N THR A 131 17.67 -8.31 9.24
CA THR A 131 16.66 -8.89 10.13
C THR A 131 15.53 -9.61 9.38
N GLY A 132 15.53 -9.51 8.05
CA GLY A 132 14.49 -10.01 7.16
C GLY A 132 13.71 -8.89 6.47
N TYR A 133 12.47 -9.17 6.12
CA TYR A 133 11.58 -8.21 5.43
C TYR A 133 10.12 -8.54 5.67
N GLU A 134 9.27 -7.54 5.52
CA GLU A 134 7.84 -7.69 5.35
C GLU A 134 7.45 -7.23 3.96
N ARG A 135 6.70 -8.04 3.23
CA ARG A 135 6.12 -7.71 1.93
C ARG A 135 4.62 -7.86 1.98
N ASP A 136 3.90 -6.80 1.58
CA ASP A 136 2.44 -6.73 1.56
C ASP A 136 1.98 -6.36 0.15
N LYS A 137 1.35 -7.30 -0.53
CA LYS A 137 0.75 -7.11 -1.85
C LYS A 137 -0.76 -7.08 -1.72
N ARG A 138 -1.37 -6.02 -2.25
CA ARG A 138 -2.82 -5.86 -2.25
C ARG A 138 -3.32 -5.60 -3.66
N TYR A 139 -4.34 -6.33 -4.04
CA TYR A 139 -5.07 -6.17 -5.29
C TYR A 139 -6.51 -5.81 -4.96
N VAL A 140 -7.00 -4.76 -5.57
CA VAL A 140 -8.39 -4.30 -5.44
C VAL A 140 -8.97 -4.18 -6.83
N LEU A 141 -10.12 -4.78 -7.05
CA LEU A 141 -10.90 -4.67 -8.28
C LEU A 141 -12.33 -4.29 -7.89
N ASN A 142 -12.79 -3.15 -8.39
CA ASN A 142 -14.18 -2.72 -8.26
C ASN A 142 -14.78 -2.61 -9.65
N GLY A 143 -15.98 -3.13 -9.82
CA GLY A 143 -16.71 -3.09 -11.07
C GLY A 143 -18.16 -2.73 -10.83
N ASP A 144 -18.70 -1.79 -11.61
CA ASP A 144 -20.12 -1.43 -11.62
C ASP A 144 -20.65 -1.57 -13.05
N PHE A 145 -21.72 -2.32 -13.17
CA PHE A 145 -22.50 -2.43 -14.39
C PHE A 145 -23.92 -1.94 -14.14
N GLY A 146 -24.43 -1.11 -15.02
CA GLY A 146 -25.79 -0.61 -14.91
C GLY A 146 -26.49 -0.57 -16.25
N VAL A 147 -27.80 -0.84 -16.20
CA VAL A 147 -28.74 -0.73 -17.33
C VAL A 147 -29.88 0.16 -16.92
N ASN A 148 -30.20 1.14 -17.74
CA ASN A 148 -31.41 1.98 -17.63
C ASN A 148 -32.31 1.70 -18.81
N ILE A 149 -33.57 1.39 -18.53
CA ILE A 149 -34.60 1.07 -19.53
C ILE A 149 -35.76 2.05 -19.39
N LYS A 150 -35.96 2.90 -20.39
CA LYS A 150 -37.17 3.71 -20.53
C LYS A 150 -38.26 2.83 -21.11
N VAL A 151 -39.29 2.57 -20.35
CA VAL A 151 -40.35 1.66 -20.79
C VAL A 151 -41.18 2.28 -21.90
N PRO A 152 -41.18 1.71 -23.15
CA PRO A 152 -41.74 2.41 -24.32
C PRO A 152 -43.24 2.61 -24.26
N TYR A 153 -43.98 1.79 -23.50
CA TYR A 153 -45.43 1.78 -23.44
C TYR A 153 -45.99 2.54 -22.23
N VAL A 154 -45.14 3.00 -21.32
CA VAL A 154 -45.53 3.75 -20.12
C VAL A 154 -44.63 5.01 -20.04
N GLU A 155 -45.21 6.11 -20.52
CA GLU A 155 -44.50 7.38 -20.50
C GLU A 155 -44.10 7.77 -19.07
N GLY A 156 -42.85 8.16 -18.87
CA GLY A 156 -42.32 8.53 -17.57
C GLY A 156 -41.78 7.37 -16.73
N LEU A 157 -42.01 6.09 -17.12
CA LEU A 157 -41.47 4.94 -16.38
C LEU A 157 -40.03 4.59 -16.84
N THR A 158 -39.10 4.57 -15.87
CA THR A 158 -37.70 4.14 -16.07
C THR A 158 -37.38 3.04 -15.07
N LEU A 159 -36.82 1.95 -15.57
CA LEU A 159 -36.28 0.86 -14.77
C LEU A 159 -34.75 0.92 -14.79
N LYS A 160 -34.12 0.85 -13.62
CA LYS A 160 -32.68 0.79 -13.48
C LYS A 160 -32.32 -0.51 -12.77
N ALA A 161 -31.36 -1.26 -13.35
CA ALA A 161 -30.72 -2.39 -12.69
C ALA A 161 -29.23 -2.13 -12.59
N THR A 162 -28.63 -2.44 -11.43
CA THR A 162 -27.18 -2.32 -11.23
C THR A 162 -26.62 -3.57 -10.59
N ALA A 163 -25.41 -3.93 -11.00
CA ALA A 163 -24.62 -4.98 -10.40
C ALA A 163 -23.25 -4.41 -10.08
N SER A 164 -22.85 -4.46 -8.81
CA SER A 164 -21.54 -4.02 -8.34
C SER A 164 -20.77 -5.21 -7.78
N LEU A 165 -19.46 -5.23 -8.08
CA LEU A 165 -18.53 -6.26 -7.64
C LEU A 165 -17.33 -5.58 -7.01
N ASP A 166 -17.03 -5.94 -5.76
CA ASP A 166 -15.87 -5.49 -5.01
C ASP A 166 -15.01 -6.69 -4.64
N LYS A 167 -13.81 -6.78 -5.22
CA LYS A 167 -12.86 -7.84 -4.93
C LYS A 167 -11.60 -7.26 -4.32
N THR A 168 -11.22 -7.76 -3.14
CA THR A 168 -9.92 -7.47 -2.53
C THR A 168 -9.19 -8.77 -2.27
N PHE A 169 -7.97 -8.87 -2.78
CA PHE A 169 -7.04 -9.93 -2.47
C PHE A 169 -5.77 -9.32 -1.88
N ARG A 170 -5.34 -9.82 -0.72
CA ARG A 170 -4.12 -9.38 -0.05
C ARG A 170 -3.26 -10.58 0.30
N PHE A 171 -1.98 -10.49 -0.03
CA PHE A 171 -0.97 -11.46 0.35
C PHE A 171 0.14 -10.75 1.13
N ARG A 172 0.33 -11.15 2.39
CA ARG A 172 1.35 -10.63 3.27
C ARG A 172 2.34 -11.72 3.61
N LYS A 173 3.63 -11.42 3.45
CA LYS A 173 4.74 -12.31 3.76
C LYS A 173 5.70 -11.60 4.69
N ILE A 174 5.97 -12.20 5.83
CA ILE A 174 6.95 -11.73 6.82
C ILE A 174 8.01 -12.80 6.94
N TRP A 175 9.22 -12.44 6.53
CA TRP A 175 10.41 -13.25 6.71
C TRP A 175 11.29 -12.61 7.76
N GLN A 176 11.57 -13.30 8.86
CA GLN A 176 12.41 -12.83 9.95
C GLN A 176 13.60 -13.76 10.12
N LYS A 177 14.77 -13.17 10.32
CA LYS A 177 16.03 -13.86 10.60
C LYS A 177 16.58 -13.40 11.94
N PRO A 178 17.32 -14.22 12.67
CA PRO A 178 18.16 -13.71 13.75
C PRO A 178 19.21 -12.74 13.16
N TRP A 179 19.55 -11.74 13.94
CA TRP A 179 20.61 -10.79 13.58
C TRP A 179 21.62 -10.71 14.70
N TYR A 180 22.75 -10.07 14.45
CA TYR A 180 23.86 -10.00 15.38
C TYR A 180 24.24 -8.55 15.63
N LEU A 181 24.45 -8.20 16.89
CA LEU A 181 24.96 -6.92 17.36
C LEU A 181 26.22 -7.18 18.18
N TYR A 182 27.10 -6.21 18.21
CA TYR A 182 28.42 -6.37 18.81
C TYR A 182 28.62 -5.34 19.91
N SER A 183 29.09 -5.80 21.05
CA SER A 183 29.40 -4.95 22.20
C SER A 183 30.87 -5.06 22.58
N TRP A 184 31.38 -4.03 23.21
CA TRP A 184 32.73 -3.97 23.77
C TRP A 184 32.65 -3.62 25.24
N ASP A 185 33.52 -4.23 26.04
CA ASP A 185 33.58 -4.04 27.50
C ASP A 185 34.29 -2.73 27.91
N GLY A 186 34.82 -1.98 26.93
CA GLY A 186 35.52 -0.72 27.14
C GLY A 186 37.00 -0.88 27.47
N THR A 187 37.54 -2.09 27.58
CA THR A 187 38.89 -2.37 28.05
C THR A 187 39.66 -3.38 27.22
N SER A 188 39.03 -4.47 26.82
CA SER A 188 39.70 -5.57 26.12
C SER A 188 40.02 -5.22 24.68
N MET A 189 41.26 -5.51 24.25
CA MET A 189 41.74 -5.30 22.90
C MET A 189 42.19 -6.63 22.28
N ASP A 190 42.11 -6.72 20.97
CA ASP A 190 42.70 -7.82 20.20
C ASP A 190 44.20 -7.67 20.00
N GLU A 191 44.81 -8.65 19.32
CA GLU A 191 46.28 -8.64 19.02
C GLU A 191 46.71 -7.44 18.17
N ASN A 192 45.79 -6.76 17.48
CA ASN A 192 46.05 -5.61 16.63
C ASN A 192 45.71 -4.27 17.34
N GLY A 193 45.39 -4.32 18.64
CA GLY A 193 44.99 -3.14 19.41
C GLY A 193 43.61 -2.59 19.06
N GLN A 194 42.76 -3.41 18.45
CA GLN A 194 41.34 -3.05 18.18
C GLN A 194 40.42 -3.56 19.31
N PRO A 195 39.28 -2.93 19.53
CA PRO A 195 38.28 -3.41 20.50
C PRO A 195 37.93 -4.89 20.30
N LEU A 196 38.09 -5.70 21.33
CA LEU A 196 37.65 -7.10 21.31
C LEU A 196 36.13 -7.16 21.45
N LEU A 197 35.46 -7.36 20.32
CA LEU A 197 34.01 -7.32 20.25
C LEU A 197 33.39 -8.65 20.61
N VAL A 198 32.35 -8.61 21.45
CA VAL A 198 31.50 -9.74 21.82
C VAL A 198 30.27 -9.75 20.96
N GLU A 199 30.07 -10.86 20.24
CA GLU A 199 28.89 -11.06 19.41
C GLU A 199 27.67 -11.40 20.27
N GLY A 200 26.56 -10.73 20.02
CA GLY A 200 25.24 -11.02 20.61
C GLY A 200 24.22 -11.36 19.55
N LYS A 201 23.75 -12.61 19.53
CA LYS A 201 22.61 -13.01 18.69
C LYS A 201 21.33 -12.37 19.21
N LYS A 202 20.56 -11.75 18.34
CA LYS A 202 19.33 -11.04 18.66
C LYS A 202 18.13 -11.57 17.86
N GLY A 203 16.93 -11.27 18.35
CA GLY A 203 15.70 -11.70 17.73
C GLY A 203 15.33 -13.14 18.09
N PHE A 204 14.86 -13.88 17.11
CA PHE A 204 14.47 -15.28 17.28
C PHE A 204 15.68 -16.20 17.17
N SER A 205 15.61 -17.39 17.81
CA SER A 205 16.67 -18.39 17.69
C SER A 205 16.86 -18.87 16.24
N ASP A 206 15.75 -19.02 15.51
CA ASP A 206 15.70 -19.56 14.16
C ASP A 206 14.92 -18.63 13.21
N PRO A 207 15.20 -18.70 11.89
CA PRO A 207 14.42 -17.97 10.92
C PRO A 207 12.94 -18.36 10.98
N ARG A 208 12.06 -17.36 10.78
CA ARG A 208 10.61 -17.53 10.79
C ARG A 208 9.97 -16.97 9.54
N LEU A 209 9.04 -17.76 9.00
CA LEU A 209 8.18 -17.34 7.91
C LEU A 209 6.74 -17.26 8.40
N THR A 210 6.10 -16.13 8.16
CA THR A 210 4.66 -15.96 8.35
C THR A 210 4.06 -15.49 7.03
N GLU A 211 3.04 -16.19 6.57
CA GLU A 211 2.28 -15.82 5.38
C GLU A 211 0.81 -15.73 5.75
N SER A 212 0.13 -14.71 5.26
CA SER A 212 -1.31 -14.55 5.41
C SER A 212 -1.93 -14.13 4.09
N MET A 213 -3.12 -14.66 3.82
CA MET A 213 -3.93 -14.30 2.68
C MET A 213 -5.30 -13.85 3.16
N GLU A 214 -5.78 -12.76 2.58
CA GLU A 214 -7.13 -12.25 2.75
C GLU A 214 -7.77 -12.21 1.37
N ASP A 215 -8.96 -12.79 1.26
CA ASP A 215 -9.73 -12.82 0.03
C ASP A 215 -11.17 -12.42 0.34
N ASN A 216 -11.57 -11.23 -0.10
CA ASN A 216 -12.90 -10.67 0.12
C ASN A 216 -13.59 -10.42 -1.22
N LEU A 217 -14.83 -10.86 -1.33
CA LEU A 217 -15.69 -10.61 -2.47
C LEU A 217 -17.02 -10.05 -1.97
N GLY A 218 -17.35 -8.84 -2.41
CA GLY A 218 -18.66 -8.23 -2.25
C GLY A 218 -19.40 -8.20 -3.59
N VAL A 219 -20.68 -8.55 -3.59
CA VAL A 219 -21.56 -8.41 -4.75
C VAL A 219 -22.84 -7.72 -4.29
N LEU A 220 -23.19 -6.65 -4.98
CA LEU A 220 -24.44 -5.92 -4.75
C LEU A 220 -25.25 -5.92 -6.05
N LEU A 221 -26.51 -6.36 -5.96
CA LEU A 221 -27.49 -6.23 -7.02
C LEU A 221 -28.60 -5.29 -6.55
N SER A 222 -28.96 -4.33 -7.38
CA SER A 222 -30.08 -3.44 -7.08
C SER A 222 -30.96 -3.19 -8.30
N GLY A 223 -32.25 -3.00 -8.04
CA GLY A 223 -33.23 -2.60 -9.03
C GLY A 223 -34.05 -1.41 -8.51
N ILE A 224 -34.25 -0.43 -9.35
CA ILE A 224 -35.04 0.78 -9.04
C ILE A 224 -36.05 0.98 -10.16
N ALA A 225 -37.29 1.20 -9.79
CA ALA A 225 -38.34 1.69 -10.70
C ALA A 225 -38.67 3.14 -10.36
N SER A 226 -38.55 4.02 -11.33
CA SER A 226 -38.93 5.43 -11.19
C SER A 226 -40.00 5.80 -12.21
N TYR A 227 -41.01 6.47 -11.73
CA TYR A 227 -42.08 7.01 -12.58
C TYR A 227 -42.13 8.51 -12.36
N SER A 228 -42.10 9.27 -13.44
CA SER A 228 -42.21 10.73 -13.44
C SER A 228 -43.06 11.18 -14.60
N HIS A 229 -44.24 11.75 -14.31
CA HIS A 229 -45.17 12.23 -15.33
C HIS A 229 -45.92 13.46 -14.86
N THR A 230 -46.11 14.41 -15.77
CA THR A 230 -46.94 15.62 -15.55
C THR A 230 -48.31 15.41 -16.13
N PHE A 231 -49.32 15.35 -15.27
CA PHE A 231 -50.72 15.22 -15.66
C PHE A 231 -51.36 16.61 -15.80
N ALA A 232 -52.21 16.75 -16.83
CA ALA A 232 -52.98 17.98 -17.09
C ALA A 232 -52.14 19.28 -17.10
N GLN A 233 -50.86 19.19 -17.38
CA GLN A 233 -49.85 20.30 -17.40
C GLN A 233 -49.55 20.95 -16.04
N ASP A 234 -50.24 20.61 -14.96
CA ASP A 234 -50.13 21.25 -13.65
C ASP A 234 -49.83 20.28 -12.50
N HIS A 235 -49.89 18.96 -12.71
CA HIS A 235 -49.73 17.98 -11.66
C HIS A 235 -48.54 17.05 -11.92
N ASP A 236 -47.42 17.31 -11.25
CA ASP A 236 -46.22 16.48 -11.33
C ASP A 236 -46.27 15.34 -10.33
N VAL A 237 -46.24 14.11 -10.80
CA VAL A 237 -46.16 12.90 -9.99
C VAL A 237 -44.82 12.22 -10.16
N ASN A 238 -44.08 12.06 -9.06
CA ASN A 238 -42.81 11.36 -9.02
C ASN A 238 -42.89 10.23 -7.99
N ILE A 239 -42.64 8.99 -8.44
CA ILE A 239 -42.64 7.78 -7.60
C ILE A 239 -41.31 7.09 -7.79
N LEU A 240 -40.71 6.66 -6.68
CA LEU A 240 -39.51 5.83 -6.65
C LEU A 240 -39.76 4.60 -5.80
N ALA A 241 -39.40 3.43 -6.33
CA ALA A 241 -39.51 2.12 -5.65
C ALA A 241 -38.23 1.31 -5.82
#